data_99b1a231865e4b15793ecade13c6f569
#
_entry.id   99b1a231865e4b15793ecade13c6f569
#
_cell.length_a   1.000
_cell.length_b   1.000
_cell.length_c   1.000
_cell.angle_alpha   90.00
_cell.angle_beta   90.00
_cell.angle_gamma   90.00
#
_symmetry.space_group_name_H-M   'P 1'
#
loop_
_entity.id
_entity.type
_entity.pdbx_description
1 polymer ?
#
loop_
_entity_poly.entity_id
_entity_poly.type
_entity_poly.pdbx_seq_one_letter_code
_entity_poly.pdbx_strand_id
1 'polypeptide(L)'
;MDVIRKQLILLSCSTALLIASPFVDFRILALVGIIFSALMYFVGNIRYFAIGAAVLSLLYGIGIIPASAFFGPLVMVLFGELLRTLSVKTGHSLAVFGAGSAAALIFAMLYTKEFEPLVGSLAILVLLMLRSILGEREDGSMLSLVGVSMTIVLFEDLEFLVDLRTLAFAILLCAAFGYFAYRAKTIDLTGVFSAVLFGVILISFTGTVSWFIVILVFFILGSAFTKFKYSEKEFLGVAQGKHGKRGYKNAFANAGVGVAAAILFGVTGDMIYAAVFLGSVSTATADTLASEIGVTGGNPVMITTLKRCPPGTNGGVTLIGEAACVVGALIISGLGFILGIAPWYVCVISAVAGVVGTNLDSLYGAVLENRGVFGNSGTNLLATLSGGVVAALLYAFFVFVL
;
A
#
# COMPACT_ATOMS: atom_id res chain seq x y z
N MET A 1 13.98 -21.41 -25.06
CA MET A 1 12.96 -21.46 -26.13
C MET A 1 11.59 -21.89 -25.58
N ASP A 2 11.54 -22.80 -24.63
CA ASP A 2 10.27 -23.32 -24.09
C ASP A 2 9.42 -22.29 -23.32
N VAL A 3 10.05 -21.43 -22.49
CA VAL A 3 9.32 -20.40 -21.70
C VAL A 3 8.65 -19.36 -22.58
N ILE A 4 9.37 -18.80 -23.55
CA ILE A 4 8.83 -17.79 -24.49
C ILE A 4 7.69 -18.38 -25.30
N ARG A 5 7.81 -19.62 -25.76
CA ARG A 5 6.74 -20.30 -26.53
C ARG A 5 5.47 -20.46 -25.68
N LYS A 6 5.61 -20.85 -24.40
CA LYS A 6 4.49 -20.96 -23.48
C LYS A 6 3.81 -19.61 -23.24
N GLN A 7 4.61 -18.55 -23.00
CA GLN A 7 4.08 -17.20 -22.83
C GLN A 7 3.33 -16.71 -24.07
N LEU A 8 3.85 -16.97 -25.27
CA LEU A 8 3.19 -16.63 -26.53
C LEU A 8 1.86 -17.35 -26.71
N ILE A 9 1.80 -18.65 -26.41
CA ILE A 9 0.55 -19.43 -26.50
C ILE A 9 -0.49 -18.86 -25.54
N LEU A 10 -0.12 -18.64 -24.26
CA LEU A 10 -1.03 -18.09 -23.27
C LEU A 10 -1.54 -16.70 -23.66
N LEU A 11 -0.64 -15.83 -24.11
CA LEU A 11 -0.99 -14.49 -24.55
C LEU A 11 -1.91 -14.53 -25.78
N SER A 12 -1.60 -15.34 -26.77
CA SER A 12 -2.45 -15.50 -27.97
C SER A 12 -3.86 -15.99 -27.63
N CYS A 13 -3.98 -16.98 -26.74
CA CYS A 13 -5.27 -17.47 -26.30
C CYS A 13 -6.04 -16.42 -25.48
N SER A 14 -5.39 -15.73 -24.54
CA SER A 14 -6.03 -14.68 -23.75
C SER A 14 -6.47 -13.49 -24.62
N THR A 15 -5.66 -13.11 -25.61
CA THR A 15 -6.00 -12.05 -26.56
C THR A 15 -7.14 -12.49 -27.50
N ALA A 16 -7.17 -13.75 -27.93
CA ALA A 16 -8.27 -14.28 -28.74
C ALA A 16 -9.60 -14.25 -27.97
N LEU A 17 -9.60 -14.61 -26.69
CA LEU A 17 -10.78 -14.52 -25.82
C LEU A 17 -11.24 -13.06 -25.66
N LEU A 18 -10.30 -12.13 -25.46
CA LEU A 18 -10.59 -10.70 -25.40
C LEU A 18 -11.24 -10.22 -26.72
N ILE A 19 -10.66 -10.56 -27.88
CA ILE A 19 -11.18 -10.15 -29.18
C ILE A 19 -12.58 -10.76 -29.42
N ALA A 20 -12.84 -11.96 -28.95
CA ALA A 20 -14.14 -12.60 -29.05
C ALA A 20 -15.22 -12.00 -28.12
N SER A 21 -14.84 -11.23 -27.11
CA SER A 21 -15.76 -10.77 -26.06
C SER A 21 -16.98 -9.96 -26.55
N PRO A 22 -16.94 -9.16 -27.63
CA PRO A 22 -18.14 -8.49 -28.12
C PRO A 22 -19.10 -9.40 -28.91
N PHE A 23 -18.65 -10.59 -29.32
CA PHE A 23 -19.39 -11.48 -30.22
C PHE A 23 -19.89 -12.76 -29.56
N VAL A 24 -19.38 -13.07 -28.35
CA VAL A 24 -19.65 -14.32 -27.63
C VAL A 24 -20.16 -14.01 -26.23
N ASP A 25 -21.20 -14.74 -25.81
CA ASP A 25 -21.72 -14.60 -24.44
C ASP A 25 -20.62 -14.80 -23.40
N PHE A 26 -20.58 -13.93 -22.38
CA PHE A 26 -19.54 -13.92 -21.37
C PHE A 26 -19.42 -15.25 -20.61
N ARG A 27 -20.53 -15.99 -20.43
CA ARG A 27 -20.53 -17.30 -19.76
C ARG A 27 -19.82 -18.36 -20.61
N ILE A 28 -19.97 -18.27 -21.94
CA ILE A 28 -19.26 -19.17 -22.88
C ILE A 28 -17.76 -18.86 -22.84
N LEU A 29 -17.39 -17.58 -22.84
CA LEU A 29 -15.98 -17.17 -22.71
C LEU A 29 -15.37 -17.63 -21.38
N ALA A 30 -16.11 -17.49 -20.29
CA ALA A 30 -15.71 -17.97 -18.98
C ALA A 30 -15.51 -19.49 -18.96
N LEU A 31 -16.44 -20.25 -19.55
CA LEU A 31 -16.31 -21.71 -19.67
C LEU A 31 -15.07 -22.11 -20.47
N VAL A 32 -14.84 -21.46 -21.61
CA VAL A 32 -13.61 -21.66 -22.41
C VAL A 32 -12.36 -21.32 -21.59
N GLY A 33 -12.38 -20.23 -20.84
CA GLY A 33 -11.30 -19.85 -19.94
C GLY A 33 -11.02 -20.90 -18.85
N ILE A 34 -12.05 -21.47 -18.24
CA ILE A 34 -11.92 -22.55 -17.24
C ILE A 34 -11.31 -23.81 -17.90
N ILE A 35 -11.84 -24.25 -19.06
CA ILE A 35 -11.34 -25.43 -19.77
C ILE A 35 -9.86 -25.23 -20.15
N PHE A 36 -9.54 -24.06 -20.73
CA PHE A 36 -8.17 -23.74 -21.10
C PHE A 36 -7.23 -23.72 -19.88
N SER A 37 -7.66 -23.13 -18.79
CA SER A 37 -6.90 -23.10 -17.53
C SER A 37 -6.68 -24.52 -16.96
N ALA A 38 -7.69 -25.39 -17.01
CA ALA A 38 -7.59 -26.78 -16.58
C ALA A 38 -6.56 -27.55 -17.44
N LEU A 39 -6.53 -27.33 -18.74
CA LEU A 39 -5.53 -27.92 -19.62
C LEU A 39 -4.11 -27.39 -19.31
N MET A 40 -3.99 -26.09 -19.08
CA MET A 40 -2.70 -25.46 -18.80
C MET A 40 -2.15 -25.82 -17.42
N TYR A 41 -2.99 -26.19 -16.45
CA TYR A 41 -2.56 -26.61 -15.11
C TYR A 41 -1.54 -27.76 -15.16
N PHE A 42 -1.65 -28.68 -16.10
CA PHE A 42 -0.75 -29.81 -16.28
C PHE A 42 0.54 -29.46 -17.05
N VAL A 43 0.70 -28.22 -17.50
CA VAL A 43 1.84 -27.77 -18.32
C VAL A 43 2.93 -27.12 -17.45
N GLY A 44 3.46 -27.83 -16.46
CA GLY A 44 4.67 -27.43 -15.72
C GLY A 44 4.60 -26.04 -15.06
N ASN A 45 5.60 -25.17 -15.23
CA ASN A 45 5.82 -23.92 -14.49
C ASN A 45 4.73 -22.82 -14.62
N ILE A 46 3.58 -23.11 -15.24
CA ILE A 46 2.47 -22.15 -15.40
C ILE A 46 1.23 -22.53 -14.59
N ARG A 47 1.31 -23.54 -13.72
CA ARG A 47 0.18 -24.04 -12.91
C ARG A 47 -0.50 -22.95 -12.08
N TYR A 48 0.27 -22.07 -11.44
CA TYR A 48 -0.29 -20.99 -10.64
C TYR A 48 -0.96 -19.91 -11.48
N PHE A 49 -0.42 -19.58 -12.65
CA PHE A 49 -1.11 -18.74 -13.61
C PHE A 49 -2.45 -19.37 -14.02
N ALA A 50 -2.47 -20.66 -14.31
CA ALA A 50 -3.68 -21.38 -14.68
C ALA A 50 -4.73 -21.37 -13.54
N ILE A 51 -4.32 -21.54 -12.28
CA ILE A 51 -5.23 -21.41 -11.13
C ILE A 51 -5.83 -19.99 -11.07
N GLY A 52 -5.00 -18.94 -11.15
CA GLY A 52 -5.48 -17.56 -11.15
C GLY A 52 -6.45 -17.28 -12.30
N ALA A 53 -6.11 -17.72 -13.51
CA ALA A 53 -6.97 -17.58 -14.69
C ALA A 53 -8.30 -18.34 -14.53
N ALA A 54 -8.30 -19.53 -13.93
CA ALA A 54 -9.52 -20.30 -13.65
C ALA A 54 -10.42 -19.57 -12.63
N VAL A 55 -9.83 -19.00 -11.57
CA VAL A 55 -10.57 -18.21 -10.57
C VAL A 55 -11.21 -17.00 -11.24
N LEU A 56 -10.45 -16.22 -12.02
CA LEU A 56 -11.01 -15.07 -12.73
C LEU A 56 -12.09 -15.47 -13.74
N SER A 57 -11.90 -16.57 -14.47
CA SER A 57 -12.91 -17.10 -15.40
C SER A 57 -14.20 -17.46 -14.67
N LEU A 58 -14.10 -18.11 -13.51
CA LEU A 58 -15.27 -18.45 -12.68
C LEU A 58 -16.01 -17.17 -12.22
N LEU A 59 -15.30 -16.21 -11.66
CA LEU A 59 -15.87 -14.95 -11.18
C LEU A 59 -16.52 -14.15 -12.30
N TYR A 60 -15.90 -14.11 -13.48
CA TYR A 60 -16.47 -13.50 -14.69
C TYR A 60 -17.73 -14.21 -15.14
N GLY A 61 -17.71 -15.56 -15.20
CA GLY A 61 -18.85 -16.37 -15.67
C GLY A 61 -20.10 -16.28 -14.77
N ILE A 62 -19.93 -16.01 -13.48
CA ILE A 62 -21.05 -15.76 -12.55
C ILE A 62 -21.40 -14.27 -12.42
N GLY A 63 -20.72 -13.39 -13.16
CA GLY A 63 -21.02 -11.96 -13.24
C GLY A 63 -20.55 -11.12 -12.03
N ILE A 64 -19.58 -11.60 -11.26
CA ILE A 64 -19.02 -10.86 -10.10
C ILE A 64 -17.99 -9.81 -10.56
N ILE A 65 -17.22 -10.08 -11.61
CA ILE A 65 -16.21 -9.15 -12.10
C ILE A 65 -16.54 -8.67 -13.53
N PRO A 66 -16.26 -7.40 -13.87
CA PRO A 66 -16.44 -6.86 -15.22
C PRO A 66 -15.41 -7.41 -16.22
N ALA A 67 -15.57 -7.09 -17.49
CA ALA A 67 -14.68 -7.58 -18.55
C ALA A 67 -13.25 -7.03 -18.41
N SER A 68 -13.08 -5.76 -18.00
CA SER A 68 -11.78 -5.14 -17.68
C SER A 68 -11.02 -5.90 -16.61
N ALA A 69 -11.71 -6.30 -15.53
CA ALA A 69 -11.13 -7.03 -14.40
C ALA A 69 -10.84 -8.51 -14.72
N PHE A 70 -11.47 -9.06 -15.77
CA PHE A 70 -11.17 -10.40 -16.26
C PHE A 70 -10.02 -10.39 -17.28
N PHE A 71 -10.19 -9.66 -18.38
CA PHE A 71 -9.22 -9.67 -19.49
C PHE A 71 -7.97 -8.85 -19.19
N GLY A 72 -8.11 -7.68 -18.51
CA GLY A 72 -7.02 -6.78 -18.22
C GLY A 72 -5.84 -7.47 -17.54
N PRO A 73 -6.03 -8.11 -16.36
CA PRO A 73 -4.95 -8.83 -15.67
C PRO A 73 -4.31 -9.93 -16.50
N LEU A 74 -5.09 -10.69 -17.26
CA LEU A 74 -4.58 -11.78 -18.11
C LEU A 74 -3.58 -11.26 -19.15
N VAL A 75 -4.00 -10.25 -19.93
CA VAL A 75 -3.14 -9.75 -21.03
C VAL A 75 -1.98 -8.94 -20.49
N MET A 76 -2.17 -8.12 -19.43
CA MET A 76 -1.10 -7.26 -18.89
C MET A 76 0.03 -8.08 -18.25
N VAL A 77 -0.29 -9.11 -17.47
CA VAL A 77 0.72 -9.96 -16.82
C VAL A 77 1.50 -10.74 -17.89
N LEU A 78 0.80 -11.34 -18.86
CA LEU A 78 1.44 -12.15 -19.91
C LEU A 78 2.31 -11.32 -20.83
N PHE A 79 1.81 -10.17 -21.31
CA PHE A 79 2.56 -9.32 -22.23
C PHE A 79 3.75 -8.67 -21.52
N GLY A 80 3.57 -8.21 -20.29
CA GLY A 80 4.67 -7.70 -19.48
C GLY A 80 5.76 -8.75 -19.24
N GLU A 81 5.41 -9.99 -18.86
CA GLU A 81 6.38 -11.06 -18.63
C GLU A 81 7.07 -11.49 -19.94
N LEU A 82 6.36 -11.52 -21.07
CA LEU A 82 6.94 -11.79 -22.37
C LEU A 82 8.02 -10.76 -22.71
N LEU A 83 7.68 -9.48 -22.65
CA LEU A 83 8.63 -8.39 -22.93
C LEU A 83 9.79 -8.37 -21.93
N ARG A 84 9.54 -8.63 -20.65
CA ARG A 84 10.58 -8.79 -19.64
C ARG A 84 11.55 -9.92 -20.01
N THR A 85 11.03 -11.08 -20.40
CA THR A 85 11.85 -12.24 -20.78
C THR A 85 12.72 -11.92 -22.00
N LEU A 86 12.19 -11.18 -22.96
CA LEU A 86 12.93 -10.75 -24.15
C LEU A 86 14.01 -9.68 -23.82
N SER A 87 13.78 -8.87 -22.79
CA SER A 87 14.65 -7.75 -22.42
C SER A 87 15.66 -8.04 -21.30
N VAL A 88 15.75 -9.27 -20.80
CA VAL A 88 16.65 -9.64 -19.68
C VAL A 88 18.10 -9.17 -19.90
N LYS A 89 18.59 -9.23 -21.14
CA LYS A 89 19.97 -8.82 -21.49
C LYS A 89 20.20 -7.30 -21.43
N THR A 90 19.16 -6.47 -21.40
CA THR A 90 19.28 -5.00 -21.49
C THR A 90 19.45 -4.31 -20.14
N GLY A 91 19.30 -5.03 -19.02
CA GLY A 91 19.33 -4.45 -17.66
C GLY A 91 18.09 -3.62 -17.28
N HIS A 92 17.13 -3.43 -18.20
CA HIS A 92 15.90 -2.62 -17.98
C HIS A 92 14.64 -3.46 -17.92
N SER A 93 14.75 -4.73 -17.52
CA SER A 93 13.68 -5.72 -17.58
C SER A 93 12.39 -5.32 -16.82
N LEU A 94 12.51 -4.62 -15.68
CA LEU A 94 11.33 -4.17 -14.91
C LEU A 94 10.63 -2.98 -15.59
N ALA A 95 11.36 -2.04 -16.16
CA ALA A 95 10.75 -0.92 -16.89
C ALA A 95 10.03 -1.40 -18.15
N VAL A 96 10.63 -2.35 -18.87
CA VAL A 96 10.03 -2.97 -20.06
C VAL A 96 8.79 -3.81 -19.67
N PHE A 97 8.86 -4.53 -18.55
CA PHE A 97 7.69 -5.22 -17.98
C PHE A 97 6.55 -4.23 -17.72
N GLY A 98 6.82 -3.14 -16.99
CA GLY A 98 5.82 -2.13 -16.65
C GLY A 98 5.20 -1.46 -17.87
N ALA A 99 6.03 -1.05 -18.85
CA ALA A 99 5.54 -0.42 -20.08
C ALA A 99 4.67 -1.38 -20.91
N GLY A 100 5.08 -2.65 -21.04
CA GLY A 100 4.29 -3.65 -21.74
C GLY A 100 2.98 -3.96 -21.03
N SER A 101 3.02 -4.14 -19.72
CA SER A 101 1.81 -4.36 -18.92
C SER A 101 0.82 -3.19 -19.03
N ALA A 102 1.32 -1.95 -18.97
CA ALA A 102 0.49 -0.75 -19.14
C ALA A 102 -0.17 -0.70 -20.53
N ALA A 103 0.61 -0.92 -21.59
CA ALA A 103 0.08 -0.93 -22.95
C ALA A 103 -1.02 -2.01 -23.15
N ALA A 104 -0.80 -3.21 -22.61
CA ALA A 104 -1.76 -4.30 -22.71
C ALA A 104 -3.05 -4.03 -21.90
N LEU A 105 -2.94 -3.47 -20.69
CA LEU A 105 -4.11 -3.10 -19.89
C LEU A 105 -4.93 -2.00 -20.56
N ILE A 106 -4.28 -0.92 -21.01
CA ILE A 106 -4.95 0.18 -21.71
C ILE A 106 -5.68 -0.36 -22.95
N PHE A 107 -5.03 -1.22 -23.74
CA PHE A 107 -5.66 -1.86 -24.87
C PHE A 107 -6.90 -2.67 -24.47
N ALA A 108 -6.80 -3.50 -23.43
CA ALA A 108 -7.91 -4.30 -22.94
C ALA A 108 -9.10 -3.44 -22.49
N MET A 109 -8.85 -2.42 -21.66
CA MET A 109 -9.88 -1.52 -21.15
C MET A 109 -10.55 -0.69 -22.27
N LEU A 110 -9.77 -0.21 -23.25
CA LEU A 110 -10.33 0.48 -24.42
C LEU A 110 -11.18 -0.46 -25.29
N TYR A 111 -10.75 -1.72 -25.43
CA TYR A 111 -11.46 -2.71 -26.23
C TYR A 111 -12.77 -3.14 -25.57
N THR A 112 -12.78 -3.31 -24.26
CA THR A 112 -14.00 -3.61 -23.47
C THR A 112 -14.89 -2.40 -23.28
N LYS A 113 -14.44 -1.18 -23.64
CA LYS A 113 -15.09 0.12 -23.41
C LYS A 113 -15.27 0.47 -21.94
N GLU A 114 -14.41 -0.07 -21.09
CA GLU A 114 -14.39 0.14 -19.64
C GLU A 114 -13.10 0.90 -19.23
N PHE A 115 -12.67 1.89 -20.07
CA PHE A 115 -11.42 2.60 -19.82
C PHE A 115 -11.59 3.74 -18.81
N GLU A 116 -11.02 3.51 -17.63
CA GLU A 116 -10.92 4.51 -16.55
C GLU A 116 -9.45 4.78 -16.20
N PRO A 117 -8.94 6.00 -16.46
CA PRO A 117 -7.52 6.33 -16.26
C PRO A 117 -7.00 6.12 -14.83
N LEU A 118 -7.82 6.46 -13.81
CA LEU A 118 -7.45 6.23 -12.42
C LEU A 118 -7.30 4.73 -12.12
N VAL A 119 -8.33 3.94 -12.45
CA VAL A 119 -8.35 2.49 -12.22
C VAL A 119 -7.19 1.81 -12.93
N GLY A 120 -6.95 2.14 -14.20
CA GLY A 120 -5.83 1.62 -14.97
C GLY A 120 -4.47 1.97 -14.34
N SER A 121 -4.30 3.21 -13.88
CA SER A 121 -3.06 3.64 -13.23
C SER A 121 -2.81 2.90 -11.92
N LEU A 122 -3.84 2.73 -11.09
CA LEU A 122 -3.72 1.98 -9.82
C LEU A 122 -3.45 0.49 -10.07
N ALA A 123 -4.11 -0.12 -11.06
CA ALA A 123 -3.87 -1.51 -11.46
C ALA A 123 -2.42 -1.75 -11.90
N ILE A 124 -1.84 -0.82 -12.67
CA ILE A 124 -0.43 -0.88 -13.10
C ILE A 124 0.50 -0.75 -11.90
N LEU A 125 0.26 0.21 -11.00
CA LEU A 125 1.06 0.41 -9.79
C LEU A 125 1.02 -0.80 -8.85
N VAL A 126 -0.17 -1.38 -8.66
CA VAL A 126 -0.35 -2.61 -7.87
C VAL A 126 0.40 -3.78 -8.52
N LEU A 127 0.33 -3.94 -9.85
CA LEU A 127 1.10 -4.99 -10.52
C LEU A 127 2.61 -4.82 -10.32
N LEU A 128 3.14 -3.61 -10.49
CA LEU A 128 4.56 -3.33 -10.29
C LEU A 128 4.99 -3.56 -8.83
N MET A 129 4.14 -3.19 -7.88
CA MET A 129 4.35 -3.45 -6.46
C MET A 129 4.35 -4.95 -6.19
N LEU A 130 3.34 -5.69 -6.63
CA LEU A 130 3.28 -7.15 -6.46
C LEU A 130 4.47 -7.83 -7.11
N ARG A 131 4.87 -7.42 -8.31
CA ARG A 131 6.05 -7.97 -8.98
C ARG A 131 7.33 -7.73 -8.17
N SER A 132 7.47 -6.56 -7.55
CA SER A 132 8.64 -6.23 -6.73
C SER A 132 8.66 -7.00 -5.39
N ILE A 133 7.51 -7.35 -4.84
CA ILE A 133 7.36 -8.10 -3.59
C ILE A 133 7.52 -9.61 -3.80
N LEU A 134 6.81 -10.13 -4.80
CA LEU A 134 6.73 -11.58 -5.04
C LEU A 134 7.97 -12.13 -5.76
N GLY A 135 8.66 -11.28 -6.53
CA GLY A 135 9.88 -11.68 -7.23
C GLY A 135 9.66 -12.87 -8.16
N GLU A 136 10.45 -13.93 -7.97
CA GLU A 136 10.40 -15.16 -8.74
C GLU A 136 9.59 -16.29 -8.05
N ARG A 137 8.72 -15.94 -7.08
CA ARG A 137 7.86 -16.94 -6.42
C ARG A 137 6.97 -17.63 -7.44
N GLU A 138 6.79 -18.93 -7.28
CA GLU A 138 5.96 -19.74 -8.19
C GLU A 138 4.49 -19.28 -8.25
N ASP A 139 3.94 -18.84 -7.10
CA ASP A 139 2.57 -18.34 -7.00
C ASP A 139 2.42 -16.86 -7.37
N GLY A 140 3.51 -16.18 -7.72
CA GLY A 140 3.54 -14.75 -8.02
C GLY A 140 2.59 -14.35 -9.15
N SER A 141 2.47 -15.16 -10.20
CA SER A 141 1.55 -14.88 -11.30
C SER A 141 0.08 -14.96 -10.89
N MET A 142 -0.29 -15.95 -10.07
CA MET A 142 -1.64 -16.09 -9.54
C MET A 142 -2.02 -14.88 -8.67
N LEU A 143 -1.14 -14.53 -7.72
CA LEU A 143 -1.36 -13.39 -6.83
C LEU A 143 -1.42 -12.07 -7.60
N SER A 144 -0.63 -11.92 -8.68
CA SER A 144 -0.70 -10.74 -9.54
C SER A 144 -2.01 -10.66 -10.30
N LEU A 145 -2.49 -11.76 -10.89
CA LEU A 145 -3.78 -11.80 -11.58
C LEU A 145 -4.93 -11.42 -10.66
N VAL A 146 -5.03 -12.09 -9.51
CA VAL A 146 -6.12 -11.86 -8.55
C VAL A 146 -6.02 -10.45 -7.94
N GLY A 147 -4.82 -10.03 -7.51
CA GLY A 147 -4.63 -8.72 -6.89
C GLY A 147 -4.95 -7.56 -7.83
N VAL A 148 -4.55 -7.65 -9.10
CA VAL A 148 -4.88 -6.62 -10.11
C VAL A 148 -6.39 -6.63 -10.42
N SER A 149 -6.99 -7.81 -10.60
CA SER A 149 -8.43 -7.92 -10.83
C SER A 149 -9.24 -7.31 -9.68
N MET A 150 -8.90 -7.64 -8.44
CA MET A 150 -9.54 -7.05 -7.25
C MET A 150 -9.34 -5.53 -7.18
N THR A 151 -8.18 -5.02 -7.60
CA THR A 151 -7.93 -3.58 -7.66
C THR A 151 -8.88 -2.91 -8.67
N ILE A 152 -9.02 -3.49 -9.86
CA ILE A 152 -9.93 -2.96 -10.89
C ILE A 152 -11.36 -2.93 -10.35
N VAL A 153 -11.88 -4.06 -9.87
CA VAL A 153 -13.24 -4.15 -9.31
C VAL A 153 -13.46 -3.13 -8.21
N LEU A 154 -12.56 -3.08 -7.21
CA LEU A 154 -12.70 -2.18 -6.06
C LEU A 154 -12.81 -0.71 -6.47
N PHE A 155 -11.97 -0.27 -7.42
CA PHE A 155 -11.92 1.13 -7.80
C PHE A 155 -12.94 1.49 -8.87
N GLU A 156 -13.39 0.56 -9.72
CA GLU A 156 -14.54 0.76 -10.61
C GLU A 156 -15.84 0.91 -9.81
N ASP A 157 -16.06 0.06 -8.80
CA ASP A 157 -17.25 0.12 -7.94
C ASP A 157 -17.37 1.41 -7.13
N LEU A 158 -16.27 2.14 -6.93
CA LEU A 158 -16.30 3.45 -6.28
C LEU A 158 -16.87 4.56 -7.17
N GLU A 159 -16.94 4.36 -8.49
CA GLU A 159 -17.41 5.34 -9.49
C GLU A 159 -16.76 6.73 -9.33
N PHE A 160 -15.50 6.76 -8.86
CA PHE A 160 -14.80 8.00 -8.51
C PHE A 160 -14.00 8.54 -9.69
N LEU A 161 -14.43 9.68 -10.23
CA LEU A 161 -13.79 10.31 -11.38
C LEU A 161 -12.73 11.32 -10.96
N VAL A 162 -11.58 11.24 -11.58
CA VAL A 162 -10.45 12.16 -11.39
C VAL A 162 -10.12 12.81 -12.72
N ASP A 163 -9.90 14.13 -12.72
CA ASP A 163 -9.44 14.81 -13.92
C ASP A 163 -8.02 14.36 -14.30
N LEU A 164 -7.78 14.23 -15.62
CA LEU A 164 -6.50 13.72 -16.15
C LEU A 164 -5.28 14.56 -15.76
N ARG A 165 -5.45 15.88 -15.53
CA ARG A 165 -4.31 16.74 -15.14
C ARG A 165 -3.90 16.45 -13.71
N THR A 166 -4.86 16.31 -12.81
CA THR A 166 -4.63 15.93 -11.41
C THR A 166 -3.98 14.56 -11.33
N LEU A 167 -4.49 13.57 -12.08
CA LEU A 167 -3.90 12.22 -12.12
C LEU A 167 -2.46 12.23 -12.67
N ALA A 168 -2.23 12.90 -13.80
CA ALA A 168 -0.90 12.99 -14.38
C ALA A 168 0.08 13.71 -13.45
N PHE A 169 -0.34 14.80 -12.82
CA PHE A 169 0.44 15.52 -11.82
C PHE A 169 0.78 14.61 -10.63
N ALA A 170 -0.20 13.87 -10.08
CA ALA A 170 0.01 12.95 -8.98
C ALA A 170 1.04 11.87 -9.33
N ILE A 171 0.91 11.24 -10.50
CA ILE A 171 1.85 10.22 -10.96
C ILE A 171 3.27 10.78 -11.10
N LEU A 172 3.42 11.93 -11.76
CA LEU A 172 4.73 12.55 -11.97
C LEU A 172 5.40 12.97 -10.66
N LEU A 173 4.65 13.62 -9.77
CA LEU A 173 5.15 14.06 -8.47
C LEU A 173 5.58 12.87 -7.61
N CYS A 174 4.72 11.86 -7.50
CA CYS A 174 5.01 10.70 -6.65
C CYS A 174 6.12 9.82 -7.24
N ALA A 175 6.20 9.67 -8.56
CA ALA A 175 7.30 8.98 -9.22
C ALA A 175 8.65 9.70 -9.01
N ALA A 176 8.67 11.03 -9.12
CA ALA A 176 9.86 11.83 -8.82
C ALA A 176 10.28 11.64 -7.35
N PHE A 177 9.34 11.73 -6.40
CA PHE A 177 9.61 11.47 -4.99
C PHE A 177 10.18 10.06 -4.78
N GLY A 178 9.54 9.03 -5.33
CA GLY A 178 9.99 7.64 -5.24
C GLY A 178 11.42 7.45 -5.79
N TYR A 179 11.72 8.07 -6.92
CA TYR A 179 13.05 8.04 -7.52
C TYR A 179 14.11 8.67 -6.60
N PHE A 180 13.87 9.87 -6.07
CA PHE A 180 14.82 10.53 -5.17
C PHE A 180 15.00 9.79 -3.84
N ALA A 181 13.92 9.29 -3.25
CA ALA A 181 13.97 8.49 -2.02
C ALA A 181 14.75 7.17 -2.21
N TYR A 182 14.59 6.52 -3.37
CA TYR A 182 15.38 5.34 -3.75
C TYR A 182 16.88 5.67 -3.92
N ARG A 183 17.18 6.76 -4.63
CA ARG A 183 18.55 7.24 -4.81
C ARG A 183 19.22 7.63 -3.49
N ALA A 184 18.47 8.20 -2.56
CA ALA A 184 18.90 8.51 -1.20
C ALA A 184 19.04 7.27 -0.30
N LYS A 185 18.71 6.05 -0.82
CA LYS A 185 18.76 4.78 -0.10
C LYS A 185 17.89 4.74 1.18
N THR A 186 16.84 5.54 1.23
CA THR A 186 15.89 5.58 2.35
C THR A 186 14.78 4.54 2.21
N ILE A 187 14.45 4.15 0.97
CA ILE A 187 13.48 3.10 0.65
C ILE A 187 14.10 2.06 -0.30
N ASP A 188 13.56 0.86 -0.26
CA ASP A 188 13.81 -0.16 -1.27
C ASP A 188 12.82 -0.06 -2.44
N LEU A 189 12.94 -0.93 -3.43
CA LEU A 189 12.08 -0.90 -4.61
C LEU A 189 10.60 -1.15 -4.27
N THR A 190 10.32 -2.01 -3.30
CA THR A 190 8.94 -2.28 -2.84
C THR A 190 8.34 -1.05 -2.16
N GLY A 191 9.16 -0.32 -1.38
CA GLY A 191 8.80 0.96 -0.79
C GLY A 191 8.54 2.05 -1.83
N VAL A 192 9.28 2.08 -2.95
CA VAL A 192 9.02 3.02 -4.07
C VAL A 192 7.61 2.84 -4.60
N PHE A 193 7.25 1.61 -5.01
CA PHE A 193 5.94 1.37 -5.58
C PHE A 193 4.81 1.61 -4.59
N SER A 194 5.00 1.26 -3.31
CA SER A 194 4.02 1.57 -2.27
C SER A 194 3.85 3.08 -2.05
N ALA A 195 4.94 3.84 -2.02
CA ALA A 195 4.90 5.29 -1.85
C ALA A 195 4.23 5.99 -3.06
N VAL A 196 4.53 5.54 -4.27
CA VAL A 196 3.89 6.07 -5.49
C VAL A 196 2.40 5.73 -5.50
N LEU A 197 2.02 4.49 -5.20
CA LEU A 197 0.63 4.06 -5.10
C LEU A 197 -0.15 4.91 -4.09
N PHE A 198 0.37 5.06 -2.88
CA PHE A 198 -0.27 5.83 -1.83
C PHE A 198 -0.38 7.31 -2.18
N GLY A 199 0.69 7.89 -2.73
CA GLY A 199 0.68 9.30 -3.13
C GLY A 199 -0.33 9.58 -4.26
N VAL A 200 -0.41 8.70 -5.26
CA VAL A 200 -1.41 8.82 -6.34
C VAL A 200 -2.83 8.71 -5.77
N ILE A 201 -3.10 7.74 -4.88
CA ILE A 201 -4.41 7.63 -4.22
C ILE A 201 -4.73 8.90 -3.43
N LEU A 202 -3.81 9.35 -2.56
CA LEU A 202 -4.03 10.53 -1.72
C LEU A 202 -4.38 11.76 -2.55
N ILE A 203 -3.58 12.08 -3.56
CA ILE A 203 -3.79 13.27 -4.38
C ILE A 203 -5.05 13.14 -5.24
N SER A 204 -5.31 11.96 -5.83
CA SER A 204 -6.45 11.74 -6.69
C SER A 204 -7.77 11.82 -5.93
N PHE A 205 -7.89 11.17 -4.78
CA PHE A 205 -9.14 11.12 -4.02
C PHE A 205 -9.43 12.39 -3.23
N THR A 206 -8.40 13.11 -2.78
CA THR A 206 -8.60 14.35 -2.01
C THR A 206 -8.54 15.62 -2.84
N GLY A 207 -8.14 15.52 -4.12
CA GLY A 207 -7.98 16.66 -5.03
C GLY A 207 -6.86 17.63 -4.65
N THR A 208 -6.03 17.31 -3.65
CA THR A 208 -5.00 18.19 -3.09
C THR A 208 -3.73 17.45 -2.72
N VAL A 209 -2.59 18.14 -2.76
CA VAL A 209 -1.29 17.61 -2.33
C VAL A 209 -1.16 17.56 -0.80
N SER A 210 -2.04 18.25 -0.08
CA SER A 210 -1.95 18.42 1.39
C SER A 210 -1.83 17.10 2.14
N TRP A 211 -2.65 16.11 1.79
CA TRP A 211 -2.63 14.79 2.44
C TRP A 211 -1.35 14.01 2.14
N PHE A 212 -0.84 14.13 0.92
CA PHE A 212 0.45 13.54 0.56
C PHE A 212 1.60 14.18 1.33
N ILE A 213 1.59 15.51 1.53
CA ILE A 213 2.60 16.23 2.33
C ILE A 213 2.63 15.71 3.77
N VAL A 214 1.49 15.41 4.38
CA VAL A 214 1.44 14.84 5.74
C VAL A 214 2.16 13.49 5.80
N ILE A 215 1.89 12.59 4.87
CA ILE A 215 2.60 11.29 4.77
C ILE A 215 4.09 11.49 4.47
N LEU A 216 4.42 12.46 3.63
CA LEU A 216 5.81 12.79 3.29
C LEU A 216 6.58 13.28 4.53
N VAL A 217 5.97 14.14 5.36
CA VAL A 217 6.58 14.62 6.62
C VAL A 217 6.78 13.46 7.59
N PHE A 218 5.78 12.57 7.77
CA PHE A 218 5.97 11.34 8.53
C PHE A 218 7.18 10.54 8.03
N PHE A 219 7.29 10.32 6.72
CA PHE A 219 8.39 9.58 6.12
C PHE A 219 9.75 10.24 6.36
N ILE A 220 9.84 11.56 6.19
CA ILE A 220 11.08 12.33 6.40
C ILE A 220 11.50 12.27 7.87
N LEU A 221 10.59 12.56 8.80
CA LEU A 221 10.85 12.50 10.23
C LEU A 221 11.28 11.08 10.63
N GLY A 222 10.51 10.08 10.26
CA GLY A 222 10.85 8.72 10.58
C GLY A 222 12.21 8.30 10.03
N SER A 223 12.57 8.69 8.80
CA SER A 223 13.88 8.38 8.23
C SER A 223 15.03 9.14 8.90
N ALA A 224 14.79 10.38 9.31
CA ALA A 224 15.77 11.20 10.02
C ALA A 224 16.05 10.63 11.43
N PHE A 225 14.99 10.32 12.18
CA PHE A 225 15.14 9.81 13.54
C PHE A 225 15.63 8.35 13.62
N THR A 226 15.34 7.52 12.62
CA THR A 226 15.99 6.19 12.51
C THR A 226 17.52 6.34 12.38
N LYS A 227 18.02 7.37 11.71
CA LYS A 227 19.46 7.66 11.60
C LYS A 227 20.05 8.39 12.80
N PHE A 228 19.19 9.04 13.60
CA PHE A 228 19.63 9.77 14.78
C PHE A 228 20.28 8.81 15.78
N LYS A 229 21.53 9.13 16.23
CA LYS A 229 22.32 8.30 17.14
C LYS A 229 22.44 6.83 16.72
N TYR A 230 22.55 6.55 15.42
CA TYR A 230 22.54 5.18 14.89
C TYR A 230 23.62 4.29 15.51
N SER A 231 24.84 4.83 15.72
CA SER A 231 25.95 4.08 16.36
C SER A 231 25.64 3.66 17.79
N GLU A 232 24.91 4.48 18.57
CA GLU A 232 24.48 4.17 19.92
C GLU A 232 23.43 3.06 19.91
N LYS A 233 22.46 3.13 18.97
CA LYS A 233 21.45 2.07 18.77
C LYS A 233 22.06 0.76 18.31
N GLU A 234 23.07 0.81 17.44
CA GLU A 234 23.80 -0.36 16.97
C GLU A 234 24.58 -1.03 18.12
N PHE A 235 25.23 -0.22 18.97
CA PHE A 235 25.92 -0.73 20.17
C PHE A 235 24.95 -1.39 21.15
N LEU A 236 23.74 -0.87 21.29
CA LEU A 236 22.68 -1.44 22.13
C LEU A 236 21.99 -2.66 21.49
N GLY A 237 22.31 -2.99 20.22
CA GLY A 237 21.67 -4.09 19.49
C GLY A 237 20.21 -3.83 19.06
N VAL A 238 19.77 -2.57 19.07
CA VAL A 238 18.38 -2.16 18.82
C VAL A 238 18.21 -1.35 17.53
N ALA A 239 19.28 -1.19 16.74
CA ALA A 239 19.23 -0.49 15.45
C ALA A 239 18.29 -1.20 14.47
N GLN A 240 17.35 -0.48 13.90
CA GLN A 240 16.38 -1.03 12.94
C GLN A 240 17.03 -1.22 11.56
N GLY A 241 16.97 -2.46 11.05
CA GLY A 241 17.22 -2.88 9.67
C GLY A 241 18.64 -2.65 9.15
N LYS A 242 18.98 -3.30 8.02
CA LYS A 242 20.22 -3.01 7.28
C LYS A 242 20.15 -1.59 6.70
N HIS A 243 20.71 -0.61 7.41
CA HIS A 243 20.79 0.81 7.03
C HIS A 243 19.44 1.54 7.02
N GLY A 244 18.40 1.07 7.72
CA GLY A 244 17.12 1.78 7.89
C GLY A 244 16.28 1.94 6.63
N LYS A 245 16.47 1.09 5.59
CA LYS A 245 15.65 1.13 4.39
C LYS A 245 14.23 0.63 4.67
N ARG A 246 13.24 1.43 4.27
CA ARG A 246 11.82 1.12 4.46
C ARG A 246 11.26 0.46 3.20
N GLY A 247 10.60 -0.68 3.35
CA GLY A 247 9.88 -1.40 2.29
C GLY A 247 8.36 -1.34 2.46
N TYR A 248 7.66 -2.09 1.61
CA TYR A 248 6.19 -2.13 1.60
C TYR A 248 5.55 -2.44 2.96
N LYS A 249 6.12 -3.37 3.74
CA LYS A 249 5.58 -3.72 5.07
C LYS A 249 5.50 -2.51 5.98
N ASN A 250 6.55 -1.68 5.99
CA ASN A 250 6.56 -0.46 6.77
C ASN A 250 5.58 0.58 6.22
N ALA A 251 5.50 0.73 4.88
CA ALA A 251 4.57 1.66 4.25
C ALA A 251 3.11 1.31 4.60
N PHE A 252 2.70 0.06 4.41
CA PHE A 252 1.32 -0.39 4.69
C PHE A 252 0.97 -0.36 6.17
N ALA A 253 1.89 -0.75 7.05
CA ALA A 253 1.67 -0.74 8.49
C ALA A 253 1.43 0.67 9.04
N ASN A 254 2.15 1.67 8.52
CA ASN A 254 2.13 3.02 9.06
C ASN A 254 1.21 3.99 8.29
N ALA A 255 0.95 3.77 7.01
CA ALA A 255 0.16 4.68 6.18
C ALA A 255 -1.12 4.06 5.62
N GLY A 256 -1.25 2.72 5.62
CA GLY A 256 -2.38 2.03 4.98
C GLY A 256 -3.75 2.45 5.50
N VAL A 257 -3.90 2.60 6.81
CA VAL A 257 -5.16 3.08 7.44
C VAL A 257 -5.47 4.51 6.99
N GLY A 258 -4.46 5.39 6.98
CA GLY A 258 -4.61 6.76 6.51
C GLY A 258 -5.01 6.83 5.03
N VAL A 259 -4.39 6.01 4.17
CA VAL A 259 -4.73 5.95 2.74
C VAL A 259 -6.17 5.47 2.53
N ALA A 260 -6.61 4.44 3.27
CA ALA A 260 -8.00 3.98 3.24
C ALA A 260 -8.99 5.10 3.68
N ALA A 261 -8.64 5.82 4.74
CA ALA A 261 -9.44 6.97 5.19
C ALA A 261 -9.50 8.09 4.14
N ALA A 262 -8.42 8.36 3.40
CA ALA A 262 -8.40 9.35 2.33
C ALA A 262 -9.30 8.96 1.14
N ILE A 263 -9.36 7.68 0.78
CA ILE A 263 -10.32 7.15 -0.21
C ILE A 263 -11.74 7.43 0.25
N LEU A 264 -12.08 7.04 1.48
CA LEU A 264 -13.42 7.24 2.04
C LEU A 264 -13.77 8.73 2.15
N PHE A 265 -12.82 9.58 2.52
CA PHE A 265 -13.02 11.05 2.49
C PHE A 265 -13.31 11.55 1.08
N GLY A 266 -12.55 11.10 0.08
CA GLY A 266 -12.75 11.50 -1.32
C GLY A 266 -14.14 11.14 -1.84
N VAL A 267 -14.64 9.94 -1.47
CA VAL A 267 -15.96 9.45 -1.89
C VAL A 267 -17.12 10.14 -1.15
N THR A 268 -16.95 10.36 0.17
CA THR A 268 -18.07 10.80 1.03
C THR A 268 -18.04 12.28 1.39
N GLY A 269 -16.87 12.92 1.39
CA GLY A 269 -16.66 14.26 1.93
C GLY A 269 -16.77 14.38 3.44
N ASP A 270 -16.95 13.26 4.18
CA ASP A 270 -17.17 13.29 5.62
C ASP A 270 -15.87 13.54 6.39
N MET A 271 -15.90 14.55 7.26
CA MET A 271 -14.75 14.98 8.07
C MET A 271 -14.26 13.92 9.08
N ILE A 272 -15.08 12.94 9.41
CA ILE A 272 -14.67 11.81 10.25
C ILE A 272 -13.47 11.08 9.64
N TYR A 273 -13.41 10.95 8.32
CA TYR A 273 -12.29 10.30 7.63
C TYR A 273 -11.02 11.15 7.63
N ALA A 274 -11.16 12.48 7.66
CA ALA A 274 -10.01 13.36 7.89
C ALA A 274 -9.46 13.19 9.31
N ALA A 275 -10.33 13.02 10.32
CA ALA A 275 -9.93 12.70 11.68
C ALA A 275 -9.21 11.34 11.76
N VAL A 276 -9.74 10.29 11.10
CA VAL A 276 -9.12 8.96 11.01
C VAL A 276 -7.74 9.05 10.35
N PHE A 277 -7.62 9.76 9.23
CA PHE A 277 -6.36 9.97 8.54
C PHE A 277 -5.32 10.61 9.45
N LEU A 278 -5.64 11.79 9.99
CA LEU A 278 -4.71 12.52 10.88
C LEU A 278 -4.39 11.73 12.14
N GLY A 279 -5.37 11.06 12.76
CA GLY A 279 -5.16 10.24 13.95
C GLY A 279 -4.24 9.05 13.71
N SER A 280 -4.42 8.33 12.59
CA SER A 280 -3.57 7.20 12.22
C SER A 280 -2.15 7.63 11.88
N VAL A 281 -1.95 8.72 11.12
CA VAL A 281 -0.61 9.21 10.76
C VAL A 281 0.08 9.89 11.95
N SER A 282 -0.68 10.56 12.83
CA SER A 282 -0.17 11.05 14.11
C SER A 282 0.36 9.91 14.97
N THR A 283 -0.37 8.80 15.06
CA THR A 283 0.08 7.59 15.76
C THR A 283 1.38 7.04 15.15
N ALA A 284 1.43 6.86 13.84
CA ALA A 284 2.64 6.34 13.17
C ALA A 284 3.86 7.22 13.41
N THR A 285 3.67 8.55 13.42
CA THR A 285 4.76 9.51 13.65
C THR A 285 5.17 9.54 15.10
N ALA A 286 4.20 9.62 15.99
CA ALA A 286 4.41 9.64 17.44
C ALA A 286 5.13 8.37 17.91
N ASP A 287 4.68 7.20 17.45
CA ASP A 287 5.32 5.92 17.75
C ASP A 287 6.76 5.85 17.22
N THR A 288 6.98 6.24 15.98
CA THR A 288 8.34 6.26 15.41
C THR A 288 9.27 7.20 16.20
N LEU A 289 8.83 8.38 16.57
CA LEU A 289 9.65 9.30 17.36
C LEU A 289 9.87 8.79 18.79
N ALA A 290 8.82 8.25 19.43
CA ALA A 290 8.90 7.68 20.76
C ALA A 290 9.91 6.51 20.84
N SER A 291 9.85 5.59 19.90
CA SER A 291 10.74 4.43 19.87
C SER A 291 12.17 4.81 19.53
N GLU A 292 12.39 5.67 18.52
CA GLU A 292 13.72 6.04 18.04
C GLU A 292 14.48 6.98 18.98
N ILE A 293 13.77 7.83 19.71
CA ILE A 293 14.36 8.73 20.71
C ILE A 293 14.40 8.05 22.08
N GLY A 294 13.32 7.37 22.45
CA GLY A 294 13.18 6.73 23.76
C GLY A 294 14.24 5.68 24.04
N VAL A 295 14.65 4.92 23.02
CA VAL A 295 15.68 3.86 23.16
C VAL A 295 17.05 4.41 23.54
N THR A 296 17.37 5.66 23.21
CA THR A 296 18.64 6.32 23.56
C THR A 296 18.53 7.21 24.80
N GLY A 297 17.38 7.27 25.47
CA GLY A 297 17.06 8.31 26.45
C GLY A 297 16.74 7.84 27.86
N GLY A 298 17.27 6.75 28.36
CA GLY A 298 17.09 6.43 29.78
C GLY A 298 16.72 4.99 30.12
N ASN A 299 16.17 4.79 31.31
CA ASN A 299 15.78 3.49 31.82
C ASN A 299 14.31 3.23 31.51
N PRO A 300 13.97 2.41 30.52
CA PRO A 300 12.59 2.14 30.18
C PRO A 300 11.87 1.34 31.28
N VAL A 301 10.57 1.58 31.37
CA VAL A 301 9.67 0.75 32.17
C VAL A 301 8.67 0.04 31.28
N MET A 302 8.39 -1.19 31.58
CA MET A 302 7.38 -1.99 30.85
C MET A 302 5.99 -1.41 31.10
N ILE A 303 5.27 -1.07 30.05
CA ILE A 303 3.93 -0.43 30.14
C ILE A 303 2.92 -1.28 30.95
N THR A 304 3.04 -2.62 30.90
CA THR A 304 2.10 -3.54 31.56
C THR A 304 2.40 -3.76 33.05
N THR A 305 3.65 -3.62 33.48
CA THR A 305 4.08 -4.00 34.85
C THR A 305 4.70 -2.85 35.61
N LEU A 306 5.01 -1.75 34.94
CA LEU A 306 5.75 -0.57 35.45
C LEU A 306 7.12 -0.91 36.04
N LYS A 307 7.67 -2.09 35.72
CA LYS A 307 9.01 -2.50 36.15
C LYS A 307 10.04 -2.10 35.10
N ARG A 308 11.27 -1.83 35.54
CA ARG A 308 12.39 -1.52 34.63
C ARG A 308 12.65 -2.70 33.70
N CYS A 309 12.94 -2.39 32.45
CA CYS A 309 13.31 -3.36 31.41
C CYS A 309 14.52 -2.84 30.62
N PRO A 310 15.22 -3.72 29.87
CA PRO A 310 16.32 -3.32 28.99
C PRO A 310 15.84 -2.37 27.88
N PRO A 311 16.69 -1.43 27.40
CA PRO A 311 16.39 -0.65 26.20
C PRO A 311 16.06 -1.54 25.00
N GLY A 312 15.08 -1.13 24.18
CA GLY A 312 14.63 -1.89 23.02
C GLY A 312 13.68 -3.06 23.33
N THR A 313 13.27 -3.25 24.59
CA THR A 313 12.24 -4.24 24.91
C THR A 313 10.89 -3.77 24.40
N ASN A 314 10.17 -4.62 23.63
CA ASN A 314 8.83 -4.32 23.12
C ASN A 314 7.88 -4.01 24.30
N GLY A 315 7.23 -2.84 24.26
CA GLY A 315 6.40 -2.34 25.34
C GLY A 315 7.16 -1.61 26.46
N GLY A 316 8.46 -1.36 26.29
CA GLY A 316 9.26 -0.51 27.17
C GLY A 316 9.07 0.96 26.82
N VAL A 317 8.60 1.79 27.79
CA VAL A 317 8.36 3.22 27.61
C VAL A 317 9.32 4.06 28.45
N THR A 318 9.68 5.24 27.97
CA THR A 318 10.54 6.20 28.68
C THR A 318 9.89 7.59 28.67
N LEU A 319 10.17 8.41 29.69
CA LEU A 319 9.64 9.79 29.73
C LEU A 319 10.05 10.63 28.51
N ILE A 320 11.27 10.42 28.02
CA ILE A 320 11.76 11.12 26.83
C ILE A 320 11.04 10.60 25.56
N GLY A 321 10.74 9.30 25.51
CA GLY A 321 9.93 8.69 24.46
C GLY A 321 8.50 9.25 24.45
N GLU A 322 7.87 9.36 25.64
CA GLU A 322 6.53 9.97 25.76
C GLU A 322 6.50 11.44 25.37
N ALA A 323 7.52 12.20 25.73
CA ALA A 323 7.65 13.59 25.26
C ALA A 323 7.79 13.66 23.73
N ALA A 324 8.59 12.77 23.14
CA ALA A 324 8.75 12.67 21.69
C ALA A 324 7.44 12.21 21.00
N CYS A 325 6.68 11.32 21.62
CA CYS A 325 5.34 10.90 21.20
C CYS A 325 4.41 12.12 21.06
N VAL A 326 4.29 12.92 22.10
CA VAL A 326 3.45 14.13 22.09
C VAL A 326 3.89 15.10 20.98
N VAL A 327 5.20 15.34 20.85
CA VAL A 327 5.73 16.22 19.79
C VAL A 327 5.41 15.68 18.41
N GLY A 328 5.60 14.37 18.17
CA GLY A 328 5.28 13.73 16.89
C GLY A 328 3.79 13.85 16.52
N ALA A 329 2.90 13.60 17.48
CA ALA A 329 1.47 13.75 17.28
C ALA A 329 1.08 15.21 16.97
N LEU A 330 1.64 16.18 17.68
CA LEU A 330 1.39 17.61 17.46
C LEU A 330 1.92 18.11 16.12
N ILE A 331 3.05 17.61 15.63
CA ILE A 331 3.60 17.96 14.31
C ILE A 331 2.60 17.57 13.20
N ILE A 332 2.11 16.36 13.21
CA ILE A 332 1.19 15.85 12.17
C ILE A 332 -0.17 16.52 12.25
N SER A 333 -0.75 16.61 13.45
CA SER A 333 -2.05 17.26 13.64
C SER A 333 -2.00 18.76 13.34
N GLY A 334 -0.95 19.46 13.78
CA GLY A 334 -0.72 20.86 13.45
C GLY A 334 -0.51 21.10 11.96
N LEU A 335 0.20 20.21 11.29
CA LEU A 335 0.36 20.24 9.82
C LEU A 335 -0.99 20.06 9.12
N GLY A 336 -1.85 19.16 9.62
CA GLY A 336 -3.22 18.98 9.12
C GLY A 336 -4.03 20.28 9.17
N PHE A 337 -3.90 21.07 10.22
CA PHE A 337 -4.51 22.40 10.34
C PHE A 337 -3.90 23.40 9.36
N ILE A 338 -2.58 23.53 9.33
CA ILE A 338 -1.86 24.47 8.47
C ILE A 338 -2.15 24.23 6.98
N LEU A 339 -2.25 22.98 6.57
CA LEU A 339 -2.54 22.57 5.20
C LEU A 339 -4.04 22.59 4.85
N GLY A 340 -4.90 22.98 5.78
CA GLY A 340 -6.33 23.08 5.56
C GLY A 340 -7.05 21.74 5.38
N ILE A 341 -6.47 20.64 5.88
CA ILE A 341 -7.09 19.30 5.81
C ILE A 341 -8.30 19.24 6.74
N ALA A 342 -8.19 19.80 7.93
CA ALA A 342 -9.22 19.74 8.95
C ALA A 342 -9.21 20.97 9.86
N PRO A 343 -10.34 21.34 10.48
CA PRO A 343 -10.41 22.42 11.44
C PRO A 343 -9.65 22.08 12.73
N TRP A 344 -9.32 23.12 13.53
CA TRP A 344 -8.45 23.01 14.70
C TRP A 344 -8.90 21.93 15.71
N TYR A 345 -10.20 21.78 15.95
CA TYR A 345 -10.71 20.79 16.90
C TYR A 345 -10.47 19.34 16.45
N VAL A 346 -10.58 19.05 15.14
CA VAL A 346 -10.22 17.74 14.57
C VAL A 346 -8.72 17.50 14.74
N CYS A 347 -7.90 18.53 14.58
CA CYS A 347 -6.45 18.39 14.77
C CYS A 347 -6.09 18.11 16.24
N VAL A 348 -6.79 18.73 17.20
CA VAL A 348 -6.63 18.41 18.65
C VAL A 348 -7.04 16.96 18.93
N ILE A 349 -8.20 16.53 18.41
CA ILE A 349 -8.67 15.14 18.51
C ILE A 349 -7.62 14.17 17.95
N SER A 350 -7.06 14.49 16.79
CA SER A 350 -6.07 13.64 16.11
C SER A 350 -4.73 13.59 16.88
N ALA A 351 -4.32 14.68 17.55
CA ALA A 351 -3.15 14.69 18.40
C ALA A 351 -3.34 13.77 19.62
N VAL A 352 -4.49 13.86 20.30
CA VAL A 352 -4.84 12.97 21.41
C VAL A 352 -4.88 11.51 20.94
N ALA A 353 -5.51 11.25 19.81
CA ALA A 353 -5.58 9.89 19.21
C ALA A 353 -4.18 9.35 18.88
N GLY A 354 -3.27 10.21 18.40
CA GLY A 354 -1.88 9.86 18.13
C GLY A 354 -1.13 9.38 19.37
N VAL A 355 -1.28 10.10 20.48
CA VAL A 355 -0.67 9.72 21.77
C VAL A 355 -1.28 8.41 22.29
N VAL A 356 -2.61 8.28 22.26
CA VAL A 356 -3.29 7.05 22.69
C VAL A 356 -2.87 5.86 21.83
N GLY A 357 -2.84 6.02 20.51
CA GLY A 357 -2.44 4.98 19.57
C GLY A 357 -1.02 4.48 19.78
N THR A 358 -0.07 5.39 20.07
CA THR A 358 1.33 5.05 20.40
C THR A 358 1.43 4.25 21.71
N ASN A 359 0.67 4.63 22.73
CA ASN A 359 0.64 3.86 23.98
C ASN A 359 -0.02 2.49 23.81
N LEU A 360 -1.01 2.37 22.91
CA LEU A 360 -1.56 1.08 22.51
C LEU A 360 -0.54 0.24 21.73
N ASP A 361 0.32 0.84 20.88
CA ASP A 361 1.43 0.12 20.24
C ASP A 361 2.36 -0.51 21.28
N SER A 362 2.77 0.26 22.28
CA SER A 362 3.58 -0.24 23.38
C SER A 362 2.88 -1.40 24.13
N LEU A 363 1.57 -1.32 24.31
CA LEU A 363 0.79 -2.39 24.92
C LEU A 363 0.74 -3.62 24.02
N TYR A 364 0.51 -3.47 22.71
CA TYR A 364 0.53 -4.56 21.74
C TYR A 364 1.92 -5.19 21.64
N GLY A 365 2.97 -4.39 21.67
CA GLY A 365 4.36 -4.88 21.73
C GLY A 365 4.60 -5.77 22.95
N ALA A 366 4.16 -5.34 24.13
CA ALA A 366 4.29 -6.09 25.36
C ALA A 366 3.49 -7.42 25.37
N VAL A 367 2.29 -7.42 24.80
CA VAL A 367 1.34 -8.54 24.92
C VAL A 367 1.37 -9.47 23.71
N LEU A 368 1.47 -8.97 22.49
CA LEU A 368 1.32 -9.74 21.26
C LEU A 368 2.67 -10.03 20.60
N GLU A 369 3.56 -9.03 20.47
CA GLU A 369 4.82 -9.19 19.78
C GLU A 369 5.78 -10.05 20.60
N ASN A 370 5.88 -9.83 21.90
CA ASN A 370 6.70 -10.66 22.79
C ASN A 370 6.24 -12.14 22.85
N ARG A 371 5.00 -12.43 22.45
CA ARG A 371 4.47 -13.80 22.32
C ARG A 371 4.59 -14.37 20.91
N GLY A 372 5.13 -13.60 19.95
CA GLY A 372 5.27 -14.02 18.56
C GLY A 372 3.95 -14.12 17.79
N VAL A 373 2.85 -13.52 18.29
CA VAL A 373 1.54 -13.50 17.60
C VAL A 373 1.60 -12.59 16.36
N PHE A 374 2.23 -11.42 16.50
CA PHE A 374 2.50 -10.48 15.43
C PHE A 374 3.98 -10.08 15.47
N GLY A 375 4.52 -9.63 14.32
CA GLY A 375 5.78 -8.93 14.29
C GLY A 375 5.53 -7.41 14.28
N ASN A 376 6.59 -6.63 14.37
CA ASN A 376 6.56 -5.16 14.44
C ASN A 376 5.64 -4.47 13.40
N SER A 377 5.59 -4.95 12.15
CA SER A 377 4.65 -4.37 11.16
C SER A 377 3.19 -4.65 11.48
N GLY A 378 2.89 -5.77 12.16
CA GLY A 378 1.54 -6.10 12.61
C GLY A 378 1.09 -5.23 13.77
N THR A 379 1.98 -5.00 14.75
CA THR A 379 1.70 -4.10 15.88
C THR A 379 1.51 -2.67 15.41
N ASN A 380 2.37 -2.15 14.53
CA ASN A 380 2.23 -0.81 13.95
C ASN A 380 0.89 -0.64 13.19
N LEU A 381 0.46 -1.67 12.43
CA LEU A 381 -0.85 -1.61 11.76
C LEU A 381 -2.00 -1.54 12.76
N LEU A 382 -1.97 -2.34 13.82
CA LEU A 382 -2.97 -2.29 14.89
C LEU A 382 -2.95 -0.95 15.61
N ALA A 383 -1.77 -0.37 15.87
CA ALA A 383 -1.62 0.92 16.51
C ALA A 383 -2.21 2.05 15.67
N THR A 384 -1.87 2.11 14.37
CA THR A 384 -2.41 3.12 13.44
C THR A 384 -3.91 2.97 13.24
N LEU A 385 -4.42 1.74 13.19
CA LEU A 385 -5.86 1.46 13.17
C LEU A 385 -6.53 1.96 14.47
N SER A 386 -5.95 1.64 15.62
CA SER A 386 -6.47 2.07 16.93
C SER A 386 -6.48 3.59 17.05
N GLY A 387 -5.42 4.27 16.63
CA GLY A 387 -5.36 5.73 16.61
C GLY A 387 -6.41 6.34 15.67
N GLY A 388 -6.63 5.74 14.50
CA GLY A 388 -7.71 6.13 13.58
C GLY A 388 -9.10 5.95 14.21
N VAL A 389 -9.36 4.80 14.86
CA VAL A 389 -10.63 4.53 15.55
C VAL A 389 -10.85 5.48 16.73
N VAL A 390 -9.83 5.74 17.53
CA VAL A 390 -9.92 6.72 18.65
C VAL A 390 -10.25 8.10 18.11
N ALA A 391 -9.62 8.53 17.01
CA ALA A 391 -9.94 9.81 16.36
C ALA A 391 -11.39 9.87 15.89
N ALA A 392 -11.90 8.80 15.26
CA ALA A 392 -13.30 8.71 14.83
C ALA A 392 -14.27 8.79 16.00
N LEU A 393 -14.01 8.06 17.08
CA LEU A 393 -14.87 8.04 18.28
C LEU A 393 -14.89 9.41 18.97
N LEU A 394 -13.72 10.04 19.13
CA LEU A 394 -13.63 11.37 19.72
C LEU A 394 -14.31 12.44 18.83
N TYR A 395 -14.17 12.33 17.51
CA TYR A 395 -14.84 13.20 16.55
C TYR A 395 -16.35 13.03 16.62
N ALA A 396 -16.85 11.80 16.59
CA ALA A 396 -18.26 11.52 16.71
C ALA A 396 -18.82 12.05 18.03
N PHE A 397 -18.13 11.81 19.13
CA PHE A 397 -18.52 12.35 20.44
C PHE A 397 -18.60 13.88 20.42
N PHE A 398 -17.57 14.55 19.85
CA PHE A 398 -17.55 16.01 19.77
C PHE A 398 -18.72 16.58 18.96
N VAL A 399 -19.03 15.96 17.82
CA VAL A 399 -20.11 16.44 16.92
C VAL A 399 -21.50 16.15 17.46
N PHE A 400 -21.69 15.03 18.23
CA PHE A 400 -23.00 14.68 18.76
C PHE A 400 -23.31 15.29 20.12
N VAL A 401 -22.31 15.77 20.87
CA VAL A 401 -22.48 16.25 22.25
C VAL A 401 -22.29 17.75 22.33
N LEU A 402 -21.49 18.37 21.49
CA LEU A 402 -21.22 19.82 21.42
C LEU A 402 -21.81 20.46 20.18
#